data_7b9a01ba0b37908b1e3a26d2dc8b06f1
#
_entry.id   7b9a01ba0b37908b1e3a26d2dc8b06f1
#
_cell.length_a   1.000
_cell.length_b   1.000
_cell.length_c   1.000
_cell.angle_alpha   90.00
_cell.angle_beta   90.00
_cell.angle_gamma   90.00
#
_symmetry.space_group_name_H-M   'P 1'
#
loop_
_entity.id
_entity.type
_entity.pdbx_description
1 polymer ?
#
loop_
_entity_poly.entity_id
_entity_poly.type
_entity_poly.pdbx_seq_one_letter_code
_entity_poly.pdbx_strand_id
1 'polypeptide(L)'
;MTILNQLNSAPMYLICGGIIAFVAVVCVIFLIRAYRAGKALGMDETKMKRTIISSATFSVLPSIGILLGVIALSGSLGTPWPWLRLSVIGALHYETQVAQAAVEQVGMTTLSASEMTATSFSTIALLMSICIMWGMVLSIFLNKKYTQKLTKNSSSGKSGAAGFADLAMTAMFIGLVSTYIGRYIGGFISENGLFTFHGDVIPLVVMVVSALVMGIFVFLSEKKKLGWVDSFSIAGSMIAGMTAAVIVGLIG
;
A
#
# COMPACT_ATOMS: atom_id res chain seq x y z
N MET A 1 -27.55 -16.74 -10.32
CA MET A 1 -26.57 -16.48 -9.21
C MET A 1 -25.91 -15.15 -9.51
N THR A 2 -25.90 -14.25 -8.56
CA THR A 2 -25.18 -12.97 -8.70
C THR A 2 -23.70 -13.22 -8.85
N ILE A 3 -23.00 -12.46 -9.66
CA ILE A 3 -21.55 -12.61 -9.88
C ILE A 3 -20.77 -12.66 -8.56
N LEU A 4 -21.19 -11.88 -7.56
CA LEU A 4 -20.58 -11.90 -6.22
C LEU A 4 -20.62 -13.28 -5.54
N ASN A 5 -21.68 -14.07 -5.75
CA ASN A 5 -21.75 -15.43 -5.20
C ASN A 5 -20.73 -16.36 -5.89
N GLN A 6 -20.45 -16.15 -7.16
CA GLN A 6 -19.40 -16.89 -7.86
C GLN A 6 -18.00 -16.47 -7.39
N LEU A 7 -17.76 -15.16 -7.21
CA LEU A 7 -16.49 -14.62 -6.73
C LEU A 7 -16.22 -14.99 -5.25
N ASN A 8 -17.26 -15.16 -4.44
CA ASN A 8 -17.18 -15.62 -3.05
C ASN A 8 -17.40 -17.14 -2.91
N SER A 9 -17.15 -17.91 -3.96
CA SER A 9 -17.32 -19.35 -3.94
C SER A 9 -16.20 -20.06 -3.15
N ALA A 10 -16.49 -21.23 -2.60
CA ALA A 10 -15.51 -22.05 -1.87
C ALA A 10 -14.21 -22.32 -2.66
N PRO A 11 -14.23 -22.63 -3.98
CA PRO A 11 -13.01 -22.77 -4.75
C PRO A 11 -12.12 -21.52 -4.77
N MET A 12 -12.71 -20.32 -4.86
CA MET A 12 -11.96 -19.06 -4.83
C MET A 12 -11.28 -18.85 -3.48
N TYR A 13 -11.98 -19.13 -2.38
CA TYR A 13 -11.37 -19.07 -1.03
C TYR A 13 -10.24 -20.11 -0.85
N LEU A 14 -10.40 -21.32 -1.40
CA LEU A 14 -9.36 -22.35 -1.32
C LEU A 14 -8.11 -21.96 -2.10
N ILE A 15 -8.27 -21.44 -3.32
CA ILE A 15 -7.14 -21.02 -4.15
C ILE A 15 -6.42 -19.83 -3.50
N CYS A 16 -7.15 -18.77 -3.18
CA CYS A 16 -6.57 -17.56 -2.59
C CYS A 16 -5.97 -17.85 -1.21
N GLY A 17 -6.69 -18.59 -0.36
CA GLY A 17 -6.22 -18.98 0.97
C GLY A 17 -5.00 -19.92 0.91
N GLY A 18 -4.95 -20.83 -0.04
CA GLY A 18 -3.80 -21.70 -0.28
C GLY A 18 -2.53 -20.93 -0.65
N ILE A 19 -2.66 -19.92 -1.53
CA ILE A 19 -1.54 -19.04 -1.89
C ILE A 19 -1.08 -18.21 -0.69
N ILE A 20 -2.01 -17.63 0.08
CA ILE A 20 -1.69 -16.86 1.28
C ILE A 20 -0.98 -17.74 2.32
N ALA A 21 -1.49 -18.97 2.55
CA ALA A 21 -0.87 -19.92 3.46
C ALA A 21 0.54 -20.32 3.01
N PHE A 22 0.74 -20.56 1.71
CA PHE A 22 2.07 -20.84 1.15
C PHE A 22 3.05 -19.69 1.43
N VAL A 23 2.64 -18.45 1.16
CA VAL A 23 3.48 -17.25 1.42
C VAL A 23 3.77 -17.12 2.92
N ALA A 24 2.77 -17.33 3.78
CA ALA A 24 2.97 -17.28 5.23
C ALA A 24 4.02 -18.31 5.71
N VAL A 25 3.95 -19.55 5.20
CA VAL A 25 4.95 -20.59 5.50
C VAL A 25 6.35 -20.15 5.03
N VAL A 26 6.48 -19.60 3.82
CA VAL A 26 7.74 -19.08 3.32
C VAL A 26 8.30 -17.97 4.21
N CYS A 27 7.45 -17.03 4.65
CA CYS A 27 7.84 -15.96 5.58
C CYS A 27 8.37 -16.52 6.91
N VAL A 28 7.71 -17.53 7.48
CA VAL A 28 8.16 -18.18 8.72
C VAL A 28 9.51 -18.87 8.52
N ILE A 29 9.70 -19.58 7.40
CA ILE A 29 10.97 -20.22 7.07
C ILE A 29 12.11 -19.19 6.99
N PHE A 30 11.87 -18.06 6.30
CA PHE A 30 12.86 -17.00 6.21
C PHE A 30 13.15 -16.35 7.56
N LEU A 31 12.15 -16.13 8.41
CA LEU A 31 12.33 -15.61 9.76
C LEU A 31 13.22 -16.54 10.60
N ILE A 32 12.96 -17.85 10.56
CA ILE A 32 13.76 -18.85 11.28
C ILE A 32 15.22 -18.88 10.75
N ARG A 33 15.38 -18.83 9.44
CA ARG A 33 16.73 -18.81 8.82
C ARG A 33 17.47 -17.53 9.18
N ALA A 34 16.83 -16.37 9.13
CA ALA A 34 17.44 -15.10 9.51
C ALA A 34 17.83 -15.09 11.00
N TYR A 35 16.98 -15.59 11.88
CA TYR A 35 17.28 -15.72 13.31
C TYR A 35 18.47 -16.62 13.57
N ARG A 36 18.53 -17.79 12.91
CA ARG A 36 19.66 -18.72 13.03
C ARG A 36 20.96 -18.11 12.50
N ALA A 37 20.91 -17.42 11.36
CA ALA A 37 22.07 -16.74 10.78
C ALA A 37 22.57 -15.62 11.70
N GLY A 38 21.70 -14.82 12.29
CA GLY A 38 22.05 -13.78 13.26
C GLY A 38 22.76 -14.38 14.49
N LYS A 39 22.27 -15.51 15.00
CA LYS A 39 22.91 -16.22 16.12
C LYS A 39 24.30 -16.76 15.75
N ALA A 40 24.45 -17.30 14.54
CA ALA A 40 25.74 -17.78 14.04
C ALA A 40 26.79 -16.67 13.86
N LEU A 41 26.34 -15.43 13.58
CA LEU A 41 27.19 -14.24 13.50
C LEU A 41 27.47 -13.58 14.86
N GLY A 42 27.02 -14.18 15.98
CA GLY A 42 27.24 -13.66 17.32
C GLY A 42 26.40 -12.45 17.69
N MET A 43 25.28 -12.22 17.02
CA MET A 43 24.37 -11.12 17.38
C MET A 43 23.69 -11.39 18.72
N ASP A 44 23.46 -10.33 19.51
CA ASP A 44 22.78 -10.42 20.79
C ASP A 44 21.31 -10.90 20.60
N GLU A 45 21.00 -12.04 21.21
CA GLU A 45 19.69 -12.67 21.12
C GLU A 45 18.59 -11.76 21.69
N THR A 46 18.87 -10.96 22.70
CA THR A 46 17.92 -10.03 23.34
C THR A 46 17.54 -8.93 22.34
N LYS A 47 18.53 -8.39 21.61
CA LYS A 47 18.29 -7.39 20.57
C LYS A 47 17.48 -7.98 19.42
N MET A 48 17.82 -9.20 18.96
CA MET A 48 17.06 -9.87 17.89
C MET A 48 15.60 -10.10 18.27
N LYS A 49 15.32 -10.62 19.47
CA LYS A 49 13.96 -10.83 19.97
C LYS A 49 13.20 -9.50 20.07
N ARG A 50 13.85 -8.46 20.62
CA ARG A 50 13.25 -7.13 20.73
C ARG A 50 12.89 -6.57 19.35
N THR A 51 13.75 -6.75 18.34
CA THR A 51 13.49 -6.32 16.97
C THR A 51 12.29 -7.05 16.38
N ILE A 52 12.17 -8.37 16.56
CA ILE A 52 11.03 -9.16 16.07
C ILE A 52 9.73 -8.67 16.71
N ILE A 53 9.70 -8.53 18.05
CA ILE A 53 8.50 -8.07 18.76
C ILE A 53 8.13 -6.66 18.33
N SER A 54 9.09 -5.75 18.25
CA SER A 54 8.87 -4.38 17.80
C SER A 54 8.30 -4.34 16.40
N SER A 55 8.89 -5.07 15.45
CA SER A 55 8.40 -5.16 14.07
C SER A 55 6.97 -5.72 13.99
N ALA A 56 6.68 -6.78 14.76
CA ALA A 56 5.33 -7.34 14.82
C ALA A 56 4.32 -6.33 15.37
N THR A 57 4.66 -5.64 16.46
CA THR A 57 3.77 -4.62 17.06
C THR A 57 3.50 -3.47 16.09
N PHE A 58 4.54 -2.99 15.40
CA PHE A 58 4.38 -1.90 14.42
C PHE A 58 3.62 -2.31 13.16
N SER A 59 3.56 -3.61 12.84
CA SER A 59 2.80 -4.10 11.70
C SER A 59 1.29 -4.15 11.95
N VAL A 60 0.83 -4.18 13.21
CA VAL A 60 -0.61 -4.32 13.54
C VAL A 60 -1.42 -3.15 12.99
N LEU A 61 -0.95 -1.93 13.19
CA LEU A 61 -1.71 -0.73 12.86
C LEU A 61 -1.88 -0.53 11.33
N PRO A 62 -0.82 -0.65 10.50
CA PRO A 62 -0.98 -0.66 9.05
C PRO A 62 -1.88 -1.81 8.55
N SER A 63 -1.88 -2.96 9.22
CA SER A 63 -2.73 -4.10 8.85
C SER A 63 -4.23 -3.79 8.99
N ILE A 64 -4.63 -2.93 9.93
CA ILE A 64 -6.01 -2.46 10.04
C ILE A 64 -6.42 -1.66 8.79
N GLY A 65 -5.55 -0.77 8.32
CA GLY A 65 -5.79 -0.02 7.07
C GLY A 65 -5.93 -0.94 5.85
N ILE A 66 -5.10 -1.99 5.77
CA ILE A 66 -5.20 -3.00 4.71
C ILE A 66 -6.52 -3.77 4.81
N LEU A 67 -6.94 -4.16 6.01
CA LEU A 67 -8.21 -4.87 6.25
C LEU A 67 -9.40 -4.03 5.77
N LEU A 68 -9.43 -2.74 6.10
CA LEU A 68 -10.46 -1.82 5.63
C LEU A 68 -10.44 -1.70 4.09
N GLY A 69 -9.26 -1.72 3.49
CA GLY A 69 -9.11 -1.77 2.03
C GLY A 69 -9.68 -3.04 1.40
N VAL A 70 -9.46 -4.20 2.03
CA VAL A 70 -10.08 -5.47 1.60
C VAL A 70 -11.61 -5.37 1.65
N ILE A 71 -12.16 -4.82 2.74
CA ILE A 71 -13.61 -4.63 2.89
C ILE A 71 -14.15 -3.70 1.81
N ALA A 72 -13.48 -2.57 1.55
CA ALA A 72 -13.89 -1.61 0.53
C ALA A 72 -13.95 -2.22 -0.88
N LEU A 73 -12.95 -3.03 -1.26
CA LEU A 73 -12.90 -3.68 -2.57
C LEU A 73 -13.77 -4.94 -2.65
N SER A 74 -14.13 -5.55 -1.52
CA SER A 74 -14.91 -6.79 -1.51
C SER A 74 -16.32 -6.62 -2.06
N GLY A 75 -16.88 -5.42 -1.97
CA GLY A 75 -18.19 -5.09 -2.53
C GLY A 75 -18.27 -5.20 -4.05
N SER A 76 -17.16 -5.05 -4.75
CA SER A 76 -17.09 -5.09 -6.22
C SER A 76 -16.39 -6.33 -6.77
N LEU A 77 -15.27 -6.74 -6.17
CA LEU A 77 -14.41 -7.81 -6.68
C LEU A 77 -14.55 -9.14 -5.90
N GLY A 78 -15.50 -9.23 -4.98
CA GLY A 78 -15.58 -10.34 -4.03
C GLY A 78 -14.49 -10.27 -2.97
N THR A 79 -14.61 -11.03 -1.89
CA THR A 79 -13.67 -10.98 -0.77
C THR A 79 -12.34 -11.71 -1.03
N PRO A 80 -12.31 -12.91 -1.65
CA PRO A 80 -11.08 -13.69 -1.76
C PRO A 80 -9.99 -13.01 -2.57
N TRP A 81 -10.36 -12.33 -3.66
CA TRP A 81 -9.40 -11.69 -4.55
C TRP A 81 -8.69 -10.48 -3.93
N PRO A 82 -9.39 -9.44 -3.41
CA PRO A 82 -8.74 -8.35 -2.69
C PRO A 82 -7.95 -8.83 -1.47
N TRP A 83 -8.45 -9.84 -0.76
CA TRP A 83 -7.72 -10.43 0.37
C TRP A 83 -6.37 -10.99 -0.06
N LEU A 84 -6.32 -11.81 -1.13
CA LEU A 84 -5.07 -12.32 -1.68
C LEU A 84 -4.13 -11.18 -2.11
N ARG A 85 -4.66 -10.24 -2.87
CA ARG A 85 -3.86 -9.16 -3.46
C ARG A 85 -3.23 -8.27 -2.37
N LEU A 86 -4.01 -7.80 -1.43
CA LEU A 86 -3.55 -6.88 -0.39
C LEU A 86 -2.72 -7.57 0.68
N SER A 87 -2.89 -8.90 0.89
CA SER A 87 -2.09 -9.64 1.86
C SER A 87 -0.72 -10.06 1.34
N VAL A 88 -0.53 -10.20 0.02
CA VAL A 88 0.70 -10.76 -0.53
C VAL A 88 1.58 -9.69 -1.19
N ILE A 89 1.06 -8.92 -2.12
CA ILE A 89 1.89 -8.02 -2.94
C ILE A 89 1.25 -6.64 -3.12
N GLY A 90 -0.07 -6.53 -2.96
CA GLY A 90 -0.82 -5.34 -3.31
C GLY A 90 -0.63 -4.17 -2.32
N ALA A 91 -0.83 -2.97 -2.86
CA ALA A 91 -1.04 -1.76 -2.08
C ALA A 91 -2.42 -1.20 -2.44
N LEU A 92 -3.25 -0.86 -1.45
CA LEU A 92 -4.64 -0.49 -1.65
C LEU A 92 -4.83 0.57 -2.75
N HIS A 93 -4.07 1.67 -2.66
CA HIS A 93 -4.17 2.77 -3.62
C HIS A 93 -3.76 2.36 -5.05
N TYR A 94 -2.78 1.47 -5.19
CA TYR A 94 -2.37 0.94 -6.49
C TYR A 94 -3.44 0.01 -7.07
N GLU A 95 -3.95 -0.91 -6.27
CA GLU A 95 -4.96 -1.88 -6.70
C GLU A 95 -6.26 -1.19 -7.11
N THR A 96 -6.70 -0.17 -6.37
CA THR A 96 -7.91 0.60 -6.71
C THR A 96 -7.73 1.38 -8.02
N GLN A 97 -6.56 1.98 -8.25
CA GLN A 97 -6.30 2.74 -9.48
C GLN A 97 -6.25 1.84 -10.72
N VAL A 98 -5.54 0.71 -10.61
CA VAL A 98 -5.46 -0.24 -11.72
C VAL A 98 -6.83 -0.87 -12.00
N ALA A 99 -7.60 -1.19 -10.94
CA ALA A 99 -8.96 -1.69 -11.11
C ALA A 99 -9.87 -0.66 -11.80
N GLN A 100 -9.81 0.61 -11.41
CA GLN A 100 -10.59 1.68 -12.05
C GLN A 100 -10.17 1.89 -13.51
N ALA A 101 -8.89 1.97 -13.80
CA ALA A 101 -8.40 2.09 -15.17
C ALA A 101 -8.80 0.89 -16.04
N ALA A 102 -8.84 -0.31 -15.47
CA ALA A 102 -9.28 -1.51 -16.16
C ALA A 102 -10.80 -1.50 -16.43
N VAL A 103 -11.60 -0.97 -15.51
CA VAL A 103 -13.05 -0.80 -15.66
C VAL A 103 -13.40 0.02 -16.90
N GLU A 104 -12.72 1.13 -17.10
CA GLU A 104 -12.90 1.99 -18.29
C GLU A 104 -12.61 1.25 -19.59
N GLN A 105 -11.61 0.36 -19.59
CA GLN A 105 -11.22 -0.41 -20.78
C GLN A 105 -12.20 -1.55 -21.13
N VAL A 106 -12.92 -2.09 -20.14
CA VAL A 106 -13.93 -3.14 -20.37
C VAL A 106 -15.33 -2.58 -20.58
N GLY A 107 -15.47 -1.26 -20.72
CA GLY A 107 -16.74 -0.59 -21.02
C GLY A 107 -17.71 -0.52 -19.84
N MET A 108 -17.23 -0.66 -18.61
CA MET A 108 -18.01 -0.43 -17.39
C MET A 108 -17.89 1.05 -16.98
N THR A 109 -18.94 1.60 -16.38
CA THR A 109 -18.94 2.99 -15.91
C THR A 109 -18.30 3.13 -14.53
N THR A 110 -18.51 2.11 -13.67
CA THR A 110 -18.02 2.11 -12.30
C THR A 110 -17.53 0.71 -11.89
N LEU A 111 -16.65 0.66 -10.91
CA LEU A 111 -16.23 -0.60 -10.28
C LEU A 111 -17.35 -1.09 -9.33
N SER A 112 -18.44 -1.60 -9.87
CA SER A 112 -19.58 -2.09 -9.10
C SER A 112 -19.90 -3.54 -9.45
N ALA A 113 -20.43 -4.28 -8.46
CA ALA A 113 -20.83 -5.67 -8.66
C ALA A 113 -22.05 -5.80 -9.60
N SER A 114 -22.86 -4.76 -9.78
CA SER A 114 -24.03 -4.76 -10.66
C SER A 114 -23.65 -4.81 -12.14
N GLU A 115 -22.54 -4.19 -12.52
CA GLU A 115 -22.03 -4.18 -13.89
C GLU A 115 -20.99 -5.29 -14.15
N MET A 116 -20.51 -5.94 -13.09
CA MET A 116 -19.45 -6.94 -13.17
C MET A 116 -19.92 -8.21 -13.87
N THR A 117 -19.17 -8.63 -14.90
CA THR A 117 -19.31 -9.95 -15.55
C THR A 117 -18.10 -10.82 -15.22
N ALA A 118 -18.20 -12.12 -15.44
CA ALA A 118 -17.07 -13.03 -15.25
C ALA A 118 -15.88 -12.66 -16.16
N THR A 119 -16.15 -12.22 -17.38
CA THR A 119 -15.11 -11.78 -18.32
C THR A 119 -14.47 -10.48 -17.86
N SER A 120 -15.27 -9.48 -17.44
CA SER A 120 -14.76 -8.21 -16.93
C SER A 120 -13.90 -8.44 -15.69
N PHE A 121 -14.35 -9.27 -14.74
CA PHE A 121 -13.56 -9.63 -13.56
C PHE A 121 -12.22 -10.27 -13.94
N SER A 122 -12.24 -11.25 -14.84
CA SER A 122 -11.01 -11.92 -15.27
C SER A 122 -10.02 -10.96 -15.92
N THR A 123 -10.50 -10.03 -16.75
CA THR A 123 -9.67 -9.01 -17.40
C THR A 123 -9.08 -8.05 -16.37
N ILE A 124 -9.89 -7.54 -15.44
CA ILE A 124 -9.45 -6.67 -14.35
C ILE A 124 -8.40 -7.38 -13.48
N ALA A 125 -8.68 -8.60 -13.05
CA ALA A 125 -7.79 -9.40 -12.22
C ALA A 125 -6.44 -9.68 -12.91
N LEU A 126 -6.47 -9.95 -14.21
CA LEU A 126 -5.27 -10.20 -15.03
C LEU A 126 -4.45 -8.92 -15.19
N LEU A 127 -5.07 -7.80 -15.51
CA LEU A 127 -4.40 -6.50 -15.61
C LEU A 127 -3.76 -6.10 -14.28
N MET A 128 -4.49 -6.19 -13.17
CA MET A 128 -3.96 -5.95 -11.83
C MET A 128 -2.72 -6.80 -11.54
N SER A 129 -2.71 -8.06 -11.99
CA SER A 129 -1.59 -8.98 -11.78
C SER A 129 -0.39 -8.65 -12.66
N ILE A 130 -0.59 -8.44 -13.95
CA ILE A 130 0.50 -8.15 -14.89
C ILE A 130 1.18 -6.83 -14.57
N CYS A 131 0.43 -5.78 -14.25
CA CYS A 131 0.99 -4.46 -13.96
C CYS A 131 2.00 -4.49 -12.81
N ILE A 132 1.73 -5.25 -11.74
CA ILE A 132 2.62 -5.30 -10.57
C ILE A 132 3.83 -6.22 -10.77
N MET A 133 3.69 -7.25 -11.62
CA MET A 133 4.75 -8.24 -11.84
C MET A 133 6.02 -7.65 -12.44
N TRP A 134 5.93 -6.61 -13.27
CA TRP A 134 7.09 -5.99 -13.89
C TRP A 134 8.11 -5.47 -12.88
N GLY A 135 7.65 -4.85 -11.79
CA GLY A 135 8.51 -4.38 -10.70
C GLY A 135 9.27 -5.53 -10.04
N MET A 136 8.60 -6.67 -9.81
CA MET A 136 9.22 -7.86 -9.21
C MET A 136 10.23 -8.50 -10.17
N VAL A 137 9.90 -8.65 -11.45
CA VAL A 137 10.80 -9.20 -12.47
C VAL A 137 12.06 -8.34 -12.56
N LEU A 138 11.91 -7.03 -12.65
CA LEU A 138 13.05 -6.10 -12.66
C LEU A 138 13.89 -6.21 -11.38
N SER A 139 13.27 -6.34 -10.21
CA SER A 139 13.96 -6.51 -8.94
C SER A 139 14.84 -7.77 -8.91
N ILE A 140 14.36 -8.89 -9.46
CA ILE A 140 15.12 -10.14 -9.51
C ILE A 140 16.45 -9.93 -10.27
N PHE A 141 16.43 -9.23 -11.40
CA PHE A 141 17.60 -9.04 -12.24
C PHE A 141 18.51 -7.89 -11.75
N LEU A 142 17.93 -6.81 -11.27
CA LEU A 142 18.67 -5.57 -10.97
C LEU A 142 19.13 -5.47 -9.52
N ASN A 143 18.39 -6.06 -8.57
CA ASN A 143 18.63 -5.86 -7.13
C ASN A 143 20.03 -6.28 -6.69
N LYS A 144 20.54 -7.42 -7.18
CA LYS A 144 21.89 -7.91 -6.84
C LYS A 144 22.98 -6.92 -7.26
N LYS A 145 22.92 -6.40 -8.50
CA LYS A 145 23.89 -5.44 -9.02
C LYS A 145 23.79 -4.09 -8.30
N TYR A 146 22.57 -3.66 -8.01
CA TYR A 146 22.29 -2.41 -7.30
C TYR A 146 22.82 -2.46 -5.87
N THR A 147 22.48 -3.51 -5.12
CA THR A 147 22.93 -3.69 -3.73
C THR A 147 24.45 -3.80 -3.62
N GLN A 148 25.10 -4.55 -4.54
CA GLN A 148 26.56 -4.65 -4.56
C GLN A 148 27.26 -3.30 -4.83
N LYS A 149 26.70 -2.46 -5.71
CA LYS A 149 27.21 -1.11 -5.95
C LYS A 149 27.05 -0.20 -4.73
N LEU A 150 25.91 -0.27 -4.07
CA LEU A 150 25.66 0.50 -2.84
C LEU A 150 26.64 0.11 -1.73
N THR A 151 26.82 -1.19 -1.48
CA THR A 151 27.74 -1.68 -0.43
C THR A 151 29.20 -1.32 -0.73
N LYS A 152 29.65 -1.44 -1.97
CA LYS A 152 31.03 -1.04 -2.36
C LYS A 152 31.26 0.47 -2.17
N ASN A 153 30.30 1.30 -2.48
CA ASN A 153 30.44 2.74 -2.36
C ASN A 153 30.35 3.24 -0.90
N SER A 154 29.57 2.56 -0.05
CA SER A 154 29.56 2.82 1.41
C SER A 154 30.90 2.53 2.07
N SER A 155 31.62 1.49 1.63
CA SER A 155 32.93 1.11 2.17
C SER A 155 34.06 2.05 1.71
N SER A 156 33.88 2.77 0.61
CA SER A 156 34.93 3.62 0.00
C SER A 156 34.89 5.10 0.43
N GLY A 157 34.06 5.48 1.39
CA GLY A 157 33.97 6.87 1.90
C GLY A 157 33.53 7.90 0.85
N LYS A 158 33.12 7.50 -0.36
CA LYS A 158 32.62 8.40 -1.39
C LYS A 158 31.11 8.61 -1.20
N SER A 159 30.76 9.68 -0.53
CA SER A 159 29.38 10.14 -0.26
C SER A 159 28.46 10.29 -1.48
N GLY A 160 29.01 10.29 -2.70
CA GLY A 160 28.24 10.67 -3.90
C GLY A 160 27.17 9.66 -4.33
N ALA A 161 27.42 8.34 -4.20
CA ALA A 161 26.47 7.35 -4.73
C ALA A 161 25.33 6.99 -3.74
N ALA A 162 25.61 7.01 -2.44
CA ALA A 162 24.57 6.89 -1.40
C ALA A 162 23.66 8.13 -1.42
N GLY A 163 24.23 9.32 -1.53
CA GLY A 163 23.48 10.57 -1.66
C GLY A 163 22.62 10.63 -2.92
N PHE A 164 23.06 10.07 -4.05
CA PHE A 164 22.24 9.99 -5.26
C PHE A 164 21.06 9.03 -5.11
N ALA A 165 21.23 7.88 -4.46
CA ALA A 165 20.16 6.93 -4.23
C ALA A 165 19.08 7.50 -3.30
N ASP A 166 19.48 8.19 -2.22
CA ASP A 166 18.56 8.89 -1.32
C ASP A 166 17.84 10.03 -2.02
N LEU A 167 18.55 10.82 -2.83
CA LEU A 167 17.97 11.91 -3.61
C LEU A 167 16.97 11.38 -4.64
N ALA A 168 17.32 10.30 -5.36
CA ALA A 168 16.43 9.66 -6.33
C ALA A 168 15.18 9.08 -5.66
N MET A 169 15.32 8.45 -4.51
CA MET A 169 14.18 7.93 -3.72
C MET A 169 13.29 9.08 -3.26
N THR A 170 13.85 10.14 -2.72
CA THR A 170 13.11 11.34 -2.30
C THR A 170 12.39 11.99 -3.47
N ALA A 171 13.05 12.15 -4.63
CA ALA A 171 12.44 12.69 -5.84
C ALA A 171 11.28 11.81 -6.34
N MET A 172 11.42 10.48 -6.28
CA MET A 172 10.36 9.54 -6.63
C MET A 172 9.15 9.70 -5.69
N PHE A 173 9.34 9.80 -4.38
CA PHE A 173 8.26 10.04 -3.42
C PHE A 173 7.59 11.40 -3.64
N ILE A 174 8.35 12.46 -3.87
CA ILE A 174 7.80 13.78 -4.18
C ILE A 174 6.96 13.72 -5.46
N GLY A 175 7.45 13.07 -6.51
CA GLY A 175 6.72 12.89 -7.77
C GLY A 175 5.41 12.12 -7.58
N LEU A 176 5.46 11.03 -6.81
CA LEU A 176 4.28 10.22 -6.49
C LEU A 176 3.24 11.03 -5.70
N VAL A 177 3.65 11.73 -4.64
CA VAL A 177 2.76 12.58 -3.83
C VAL A 177 2.18 13.71 -4.68
N SER A 178 2.99 14.36 -5.53
CA SER A 178 2.52 15.42 -6.43
C SER A 178 1.47 14.92 -7.42
N THR A 179 1.63 13.69 -7.93
CA THR A 179 0.64 13.06 -8.82
C THR A 179 -0.70 12.84 -8.11
N TYR A 180 -0.68 12.38 -6.86
CA TYR A 180 -1.91 12.22 -6.07
C TYR A 180 -2.58 13.55 -5.76
N ILE A 181 -1.81 14.54 -5.33
CA ILE A 181 -2.31 15.90 -5.08
C ILE A 181 -2.94 16.46 -6.36
N GLY A 182 -2.25 16.34 -7.49
CA GLY A 182 -2.76 16.79 -8.79
C GLY A 182 -4.06 16.10 -9.19
N ARG A 183 -4.19 14.79 -8.94
CA ARG A 183 -5.40 14.03 -9.22
C ARG A 183 -6.58 14.47 -8.33
N TYR A 184 -6.34 14.70 -7.03
CA TYR A 184 -7.40 15.14 -6.12
C TYR A 184 -7.85 16.57 -6.41
N ILE A 185 -6.92 17.47 -6.72
CA ILE A 185 -7.24 18.83 -7.15
C ILE A 185 -7.97 18.80 -8.50
N GLY A 186 -7.50 17.99 -9.45
CA GLY A 186 -8.14 17.84 -10.76
C GLY A 186 -9.56 17.28 -10.66
N GLY A 187 -9.81 16.31 -9.77
CA GLY A 187 -11.16 15.79 -9.50
C GLY A 187 -12.10 16.80 -8.82
N PHE A 188 -11.54 17.74 -8.08
CA PHE A 188 -12.33 18.83 -7.47
C PHE A 188 -12.67 19.95 -8.48
N ILE A 189 -11.75 20.22 -9.40
CA ILE A 189 -11.97 21.17 -10.51
C ILE A 189 -12.66 20.38 -11.63
N SER A 190 -13.97 20.52 -11.75
CA SER A 190 -14.78 19.80 -12.74
C SER A 190 -14.27 19.96 -14.17
N GLU A 191 -14.51 18.94 -15.00
CA GLU A 191 -14.12 18.86 -16.43
C GLU A 191 -14.65 20.01 -17.31
N ASN A 192 -15.57 20.83 -16.83
CA ASN A 192 -16.25 21.88 -17.59
C ASN A 192 -15.70 23.30 -17.39
N GLY A 193 -14.54 23.48 -16.77
CA GLY A 193 -13.92 24.82 -16.67
C GLY A 193 -13.04 25.02 -15.44
N LEU A 194 -12.01 25.83 -15.59
CA LEU A 194 -10.98 26.14 -14.57
C LEU A 194 -11.50 26.76 -13.25
N PHE A 195 -12.79 27.07 -13.15
CA PHE A 195 -13.39 27.73 -11.98
C PHE A 195 -14.74 27.14 -11.52
N THR A 196 -15.13 25.95 -11.97
CA THR A 196 -16.33 25.27 -11.50
C THR A 196 -15.96 24.26 -10.44
N PHE A 197 -16.13 24.62 -9.16
CA PHE A 197 -15.90 23.77 -7.99
C PHE A 197 -17.12 22.91 -7.70
N HIS A 198 -17.31 21.82 -8.45
CA HIS A 198 -18.42 20.86 -8.28
C HIS A 198 -17.95 19.43 -8.09
N GLY A 199 -16.67 19.24 -7.80
CA GLY A 199 -16.09 17.92 -7.58
C GLY A 199 -16.17 17.47 -6.12
N ASP A 200 -15.75 16.23 -5.91
CA ASP A 200 -15.74 15.58 -4.60
C ASP A 200 -14.79 16.31 -3.62
N VAL A 201 -15.34 16.94 -2.60
CA VAL A 201 -14.60 17.68 -1.57
C VAL A 201 -13.92 16.72 -0.58
N ILE A 202 -14.46 15.50 -0.43
CA ILE A 202 -14.01 14.53 0.56
C ILE A 202 -12.49 14.22 0.43
N PRO A 203 -11.94 13.91 -0.77
CA PRO A 203 -10.51 13.62 -0.90
C PRO A 203 -9.60 14.79 -0.51
N LEU A 204 -10.02 16.03 -0.79
CA LEU A 204 -9.25 17.22 -0.42
C LEU A 204 -9.24 17.44 1.10
N VAL A 205 -10.38 17.29 1.75
CA VAL A 205 -10.48 17.41 3.21
C VAL A 205 -9.63 16.33 3.89
N VAL A 206 -9.72 15.09 3.43
CA VAL A 206 -8.92 13.97 3.94
C VAL A 206 -7.42 14.26 3.79
N MET A 207 -6.99 14.75 2.62
CA MET A 207 -5.61 15.10 2.36
C MET A 207 -5.10 16.18 3.32
N VAL A 208 -5.86 17.27 3.49
CA VAL A 208 -5.48 18.38 4.37
C VAL A 208 -5.45 17.93 5.83
N VAL A 209 -6.48 17.24 6.30
CA VAL A 209 -6.54 16.75 7.70
C VAL A 209 -5.39 15.77 7.98
N SER A 210 -5.14 14.81 7.09
CA SER A 210 -4.05 13.85 7.26
C SER A 210 -2.68 14.54 7.26
N ALA A 211 -2.48 15.53 6.39
CA ALA A 211 -1.23 16.31 6.34
C ALA A 211 -1.02 17.14 7.61
N LEU A 212 -2.06 17.80 8.12
CA LEU A 212 -1.99 18.57 9.36
C LEU A 212 -1.67 17.67 10.57
N VAL A 213 -2.37 16.54 10.70
CA VAL A 213 -2.15 15.58 11.78
C VAL A 213 -0.73 15.00 11.71
N MET A 214 -0.28 14.62 10.52
CA MET A 214 1.09 14.14 10.31
C MET A 214 2.13 15.22 10.65
N GLY A 215 1.90 16.48 10.27
CA GLY A 215 2.75 17.61 10.63
C GLY A 215 2.84 17.82 12.13
N ILE A 216 1.73 17.67 12.86
CA ILE A 216 1.70 17.74 14.33
C ILE A 216 2.52 16.59 14.94
N PHE A 217 2.38 15.37 14.43
CA PHE A 217 3.15 14.22 14.92
C PHE A 217 4.65 14.39 14.69
N VAL A 218 5.06 14.84 13.51
CA VAL A 218 6.47 15.11 13.17
C VAL A 218 7.02 16.21 14.09
N PHE A 219 6.29 17.30 14.28
CA PHE A 219 6.69 18.39 15.19
C PHE A 219 6.85 17.92 16.64
N LEU A 220 5.93 17.06 17.12
CA LEU A 220 6.02 16.47 18.46
C LEU A 220 7.19 15.49 18.58
N SER A 221 7.45 14.68 17.56
CA SER A 221 8.57 13.74 17.52
C SER A 221 9.91 14.46 17.58
N GLU A 222 10.11 15.49 16.76
CA GLU A 222 11.34 16.28 16.75
C GLU A 222 11.58 17.03 18.06
N LYS A 223 10.54 17.69 18.60
CA LYS A 223 10.66 18.53 19.79
C LYS A 223 10.76 17.74 21.11
N LYS A 224 10.06 16.61 21.22
CA LYS A 224 10.02 15.79 22.45
C LYS A 224 10.85 14.52 22.38
N LYS A 225 11.51 14.20 21.24
CA LYS A 225 12.32 12.98 21.03
C LYS A 225 11.60 11.69 21.43
N LEU A 226 10.28 11.66 21.29
CA LEU A 226 9.43 10.53 21.60
C LEU A 226 9.40 9.57 20.42
N GLY A 227 10.34 8.64 20.32
CA GLY A 227 10.39 7.65 19.24
C GLY A 227 9.13 6.79 19.09
N TRP A 228 8.29 6.73 20.10
CA TRP A 228 7.00 6.05 20.04
C TRP A 228 6.00 6.82 19.16
N VAL A 229 6.00 8.16 19.25
CA VAL A 229 5.14 9.04 18.44
C VAL A 229 5.47 8.90 16.95
N ASP A 230 6.74 8.76 16.61
CA ASP A 230 7.22 8.58 15.24
C ASP A 230 6.66 7.31 14.59
N SER A 231 6.61 6.22 15.35
CA SER A 231 6.11 4.93 14.92
C SER A 231 4.59 4.91 14.67
N PHE A 232 3.83 5.74 15.38
CA PHE A 232 2.37 5.82 15.27
C PHE A 232 1.89 6.99 14.40
N SER A 233 2.78 7.86 13.93
CA SER A 233 2.43 9.06 13.15
C SER A 233 1.68 8.73 11.86
N ILE A 234 2.15 7.74 11.11
CA ILE A 234 1.54 7.31 9.84
C ILE A 234 0.12 6.78 10.09
N ALA A 235 -0.03 5.88 11.05
CA ALA A 235 -1.31 5.26 11.33
C ALA A 235 -2.30 6.23 11.99
N GLY A 236 -1.82 7.12 12.86
CA GLY A 236 -2.63 8.18 13.45
C GLY A 236 -3.17 9.15 12.40
N SER A 237 -2.33 9.57 11.45
CA SER A 237 -2.76 10.43 10.35
C SER A 237 -3.75 9.73 9.41
N MET A 238 -3.60 8.43 9.15
CA MET A 238 -4.57 7.65 8.38
C MET A 238 -5.92 7.57 9.07
N ILE A 239 -5.97 7.24 10.36
CA ILE A 239 -7.20 7.16 11.13
C ILE A 239 -7.90 8.53 11.18
N ALA A 240 -7.15 9.61 11.42
CA ALA A 240 -7.70 10.96 11.40
C ALA A 240 -8.29 11.33 10.03
N GLY A 241 -7.61 11.00 8.94
CA GLY A 241 -8.12 11.19 7.58
C GLY A 241 -9.41 10.40 7.31
N MET A 242 -9.44 9.13 7.72
CA MET A 242 -10.65 8.30 7.59
C MET A 242 -11.83 8.83 8.42
N THR A 243 -11.56 9.28 9.63
CA THR A 243 -12.59 9.90 10.49
C THR A 243 -13.14 11.18 9.85
N ALA A 244 -12.26 12.01 9.29
CA ALA A 244 -12.67 13.21 8.55
C ALA A 244 -13.53 12.86 7.32
N ALA A 245 -13.17 11.80 6.57
CA ALA A 245 -13.95 11.33 5.44
C ALA A 245 -15.39 10.94 5.85
N VAL A 246 -15.52 10.18 6.94
CA VAL A 246 -16.82 9.78 7.49
C VAL A 246 -17.65 10.98 7.92
N ILE A 247 -17.04 11.93 8.64
CA ILE A 247 -17.72 13.13 9.12
C ILE A 247 -18.24 13.97 7.93
N VAL A 248 -17.39 14.21 6.94
CA VAL A 248 -17.78 15.00 5.76
C VAL A 248 -18.82 14.27 4.92
N GLY A 249 -18.70 12.95 4.76
CA GLY A 249 -19.69 12.15 4.05
C GLY A 249 -21.06 12.00 4.76
N LEU A 250 -21.13 12.28 6.08
CA LEU A 250 -22.39 12.32 6.83
C LEU A 250 -23.07 13.70 6.80
N ILE A 251 -22.30 14.76 6.49
CA ILE A 251 -22.79 16.15 6.49
C ILE A 251 -23.20 16.60 5.07
N GLY A 252 -22.60 16.02 4.03
CA GLY A 252 -22.90 16.33 2.61
C GLY A 252 -23.76 15.27 1.98
#